data_8cc3ce9e3c9f38d5ca618a3ca16df654
#
_entry.id   8cc3ce9e3c9f38d5ca618a3ca16df654
#
_cell.length_a   1.000
_cell.length_b   1.000
_cell.length_c   1.000
_cell.angle_alpha   90.00
_cell.angle_beta   90.00
_cell.angle_gamma   90.00
#
_symmetry.space_group_name_H-M   'P 1'
#
loop_
_entity.id
_entity.type
_entity.pdbx_description
1 polymer ?
#
loop_
_entity_poly.entity_id
_entity_poly.type
_entity_poly.pdbx_seq_one_letter_code
_entity_poly.pdbx_strand_id
1 'polypeptide(L)'
;MEDIFEKVITHVFSRRHRHAPAGCSSKRHPTDIDQLGEILGLSASQAGRRRHKLDTAGYITGYTARLDPARLGLSIQAFVQVHLNRHSAEHSKALAHLIARQPEIISAWTLTGEADYLLRVYCATLDDLNRLIQETLLTHPTVARVHSQIVMNQTKDDAPLPMAAD
;
A
#
# COMPACT_ATOMS: atom_id res chain seq x y z
N MET A 1 10.17 28.37 0.79
CA MET A 1 9.56 28.17 -0.56
C MET A 1 9.38 26.71 -0.91
N GLU A 2 10.20 25.77 -0.40
CA GLU A 2 10.03 24.32 -0.54
C GLU A 2 8.83 23.79 0.25
N ASP A 3 8.62 24.27 1.44
CA ASP A 3 7.54 23.86 2.36
C ASP A 3 6.13 24.10 1.80
N ILE A 4 5.90 25.21 1.07
CA ILE A 4 4.59 25.52 0.44
C ILE A 4 4.28 24.52 -0.69
N PHE A 5 5.29 24.07 -1.43
CA PHE A 5 5.08 23.17 -2.54
C PHE A 5 4.74 21.75 -2.07
N GLU A 6 5.39 21.27 -1.02
CA GLU A 6 5.04 20.03 -0.34
C GLU A 6 3.61 20.06 0.20
N LYS A 7 3.25 21.14 0.89
CA LYS A 7 1.89 21.35 1.41
C LYS A 7 0.85 21.35 0.30
N VAL A 8 1.14 21.96 -0.83
CA VAL A 8 0.21 22.05 -1.97
C VAL A 8 0.04 20.71 -2.67
N ILE A 9 1.11 19.98 -2.96
CA ILE A 9 0.98 18.64 -3.58
C ILE A 9 0.21 17.71 -2.66
N THR A 10 0.57 17.64 -1.39
CA THR A 10 -0.14 16.79 -0.42
C THR A 10 -1.60 17.20 -0.29
N HIS A 11 -1.90 18.49 -0.31
CA HIS A 11 -3.26 19.01 -0.22
C HIS A 11 -4.08 18.74 -1.50
N VAL A 12 -3.49 18.86 -2.68
CA VAL A 12 -4.13 18.58 -3.96
C VAL A 12 -4.45 17.10 -4.09
N PHE A 13 -3.55 16.20 -3.68
CA PHE A 13 -3.80 14.77 -3.65
C PHE A 13 -4.86 14.41 -2.59
N SER A 14 -4.95 15.15 -1.47
CA SER A 14 -5.90 14.94 -0.36
C SER A 14 -7.31 15.47 -0.64
N ARG A 15 -7.48 16.63 -1.29
CA ARG A 15 -8.78 17.28 -1.49
C ARG A 15 -9.74 16.49 -2.39
N ARG A 16 -9.25 15.75 -3.38
CA ARG A 16 -10.12 14.95 -4.27
C ARG A 16 -10.77 13.75 -3.59
N HIS A 17 -10.31 13.34 -2.41
CA HIS A 17 -10.94 12.24 -1.67
C HIS A 17 -12.13 12.67 -0.81
N ARG A 18 -12.29 13.97 -0.49
CA ARG A 18 -13.31 14.44 0.46
C ARG A 18 -14.66 14.85 -0.16
N HIS A 19 -14.76 14.98 -1.49
CA HIS A 19 -15.96 15.52 -2.15
C HIS A 19 -16.43 14.76 -3.39
N ALA A 20 -16.08 13.48 -3.58
CA ALA A 20 -16.70 12.69 -4.63
C ALA A 20 -18.02 12.11 -4.10
N PRO A 21 -19.20 12.50 -4.66
CA PRO A 21 -20.45 11.81 -4.35
C PRO A 21 -20.34 10.35 -4.79
N ALA A 22 -20.92 9.45 -4.01
CA ALA A 22 -21.02 8.03 -4.34
C ALA A 22 -21.64 7.88 -5.74
N GLY A 23 -20.84 7.51 -6.74
CA GLY A 23 -21.32 7.31 -8.12
C GLY A 23 -20.44 7.90 -9.23
N CYS A 24 -19.50 8.80 -8.95
CA CYS A 24 -18.64 9.37 -9.99
C CYS A 24 -17.29 8.64 -10.07
N SER A 25 -17.21 7.66 -10.95
CA SER A 25 -16.03 6.86 -11.26
C SER A 25 -15.06 7.61 -12.18
N SER A 26 -14.40 8.64 -11.66
CA SER A 26 -13.26 9.24 -12.36
C SER A 26 -12.17 9.58 -11.37
N LYS A 27 -11.60 8.52 -10.78
CA LYS A 27 -10.36 8.58 -9.98
C LYS A 27 -9.16 8.73 -10.93
N ARG A 28 -9.06 9.85 -11.65
CA ARG A 28 -7.85 10.18 -12.40
C ARG A 28 -6.85 10.77 -11.41
N HIS A 29 -5.79 10.02 -11.13
CA HIS A 29 -4.59 10.63 -10.57
C HIS A 29 -4.05 11.63 -11.61
N PRO A 30 -3.65 12.84 -11.22
CA PRO A 30 -2.96 13.74 -12.14
C PRO A 30 -1.55 13.22 -12.40
N THR A 31 -1.47 12.16 -13.21
CA THR A 31 -0.22 11.70 -13.80
C THR A 31 0.16 12.64 -14.95
N ASP A 32 -0.83 13.38 -15.43
CA ASP A 32 -0.70 14.35 -16.49
C ASP A 32 -0.17 15.67 -15.90
N ILE A 33 0.99 16.09 -16.41
CA ILE A 33 1.68 17.32 -16.01
C ILE A 33 0.82 18.55 -16.33
N ASP A 34 0.02 18.50 -17.40
CA ASP A 34 -0.87 19.61 -17.78
C ASP A 34 -1.97 19.81 -16.75
N GLN A 35 -2.62 18.74 -16.31
CA GLN A 35 -3.62 18.79 -15.23
C GLN A 35 -3.02 19.25 -13.90
N LEU A 36 -1.79 18.82 -13.60
CA LEU A 36 -1.08 19.29 -12.40
C LEU A 36 -0.79 20.78 -12.50
N GLY A 37 -0.41 21.28 -13.66
CA GLY A 37 -0.20 22.70 -13.95
C GLY A 37 -1.48 23.51 -13.73
N GLU A 38 -2.60 23.09 -14.28
CA GLU A 38 -3.91 23.73 -14.11
C GLU A 38 -4.33 23.83 -12.64
N ILE A 39 -4.20 22.72 -11.89
CA ILE A 39 -4.55 22.69 -10.47
C ILE A 39 -3.70 23.64 -9.63
N LEU A 40 -2.43 23.79 -9.98
CA LEU A 40 -1.46 24.61 -9.24
C LEU A 40 -1.35 26.06 -9.75
N GLY A 41 -2.05 26.41 -10.82
CA GLY A 41 -1.89 27.70 -11.51
C GLY A 41 -0.49 27.89 -12.11
N LEU A 42 0.13 26.81 -12.58
CA LEU A 42 1.46 26.78 -13.17
C LEU A 42 1.43 26.32 -14.61
N SER A 43 2.47 26.69 -15.38
CA SER A 43 2.67 26.07 -16.68
C SER A 43 3.07 24.59 -16.52
N ALA A 44 2.77 23.77 -17.53
CA ALA A 44 3.16 22.35 -17.55
C ALA A 44 4.66 22.15 -17.31
N SER A 45 5.49 22.98 -17.91
CA SER A 45 6.96 22.98 -17.70
C SER A 45 7.36 23.26 -16.25
N GLN A 46 6.71 24.24 -15.61
CA GLN A 46 6.96 24.55 -14.18
C GLN A 46 6.49 23.42 -13.26
N ALA A 47 5.31 22.85 -13.54
CA ALA A 47 4.78 21.71 -12.79
C ALA A 47 5.69 20.50 -12.93
N GLY A 48 6.14 20.19 -14.16
CA GLY A 48 7.07 19.10 -14.43
C GLY A 48 8.40 19.25 -13.71
N ARG A 49 9.01 20.45 -13.74
CA ARG A 49 10.27 20.73 -13.04
C ARG A 49 10.14 20.57 -11.53
N ARG A 50 9.01 21.00 -10.96
CA ARG A 50 8.76 20.88 -9.52
C ARG A 50 8.53 19.42 -9.13
N ARG A 51 7.75 18.63 -9.92
CA ARG A 51 7.59 17.21 -9.70
C ARG A 51 8.93 16.48 -9.74
N HIS A 52 9.76 16.76 -10.75
CA HIS A 52 11.10 16.18 -10.87
C HIS A 52 12.00 16.46 -9.66
N LYS A 53 11.89 17.65 -9.06
CA LYS A 53 12.63 17.95 -7.81
C LYS A 53 12.18 17.06 -6.66
N LEU A 54 10.87 16.78 -6.52
CA LEU A 54 10.37 15.88 -5.47
C LEU A 54 10.78 14.42 -5.70
N ASP A 55 10.78 13.97 -6.97
CA ASP A 55 11.29 12.65 -7.35
C ASP A 55 12.78 12.53 -6.98
N THR A 56 13.59 13.52 -7.39
CA THR A 56 15.04 13.51 -7.15
C THR A 56 15.39 13.63 -5.65
N ALA A 57 14.59 14.38 -4.90
CA ALA A 57 14.76 14.52 -3.45
C ALA A 57 14.20 13.33 -2.64
N GLY A 58 13.59 12.33 -3.31
CA GLY A 58 13.09 11.12 -2.66
C GLY A 58 11.76 11.29 -1.92
N TYR A 59 11.06 12.41 -2.06
CA TYR A 59 9.72 12.58 -1.49
C TYR A 59 8.68 11.71 -2.21
N ILE A 60 8.87 11.49 -3.50
CA ILE A 60 8.06 10.56 -4.30
C ILE A 60 8.88 9.29 -4.49
N THR A 61 8.43 8.19 -3.91
CA THR A 61 9.12 6.89 -3.97
C THR A 61 8.67 6.03 -5.15
N GLY A 62 7.61 6.44 -5.83
CA GLY A 62 7.10 5.73 -7.01
C GLY A 62 5.68 6.13 -7.37
N TYR A 63 5.25 5.62 -8.52
CA TYR A 63 3.89 5.79 -9.06
C TYR A 63 3.26 4.41 -9.25
N THR A 64 2.03 4.25 -8.85
CA THR A 64 1.29 2.99 -9.04
C THR A 64 -0.17 3.25 -9.38
N ALA A 65 -0.73 2.39 -10.22
CA ALA A 65 -2.17 2.38 -10.46
C ALA A 65 -2.87 1.63 -9.32
N ARG A 66 -3.97 2.18 -8.82
CA ARG A 66 -4.88 1.46 -7.94
C ARG A 66 -5.84 0.64 -8.79
N LEU A 67 -5.78 -0.66 -8.66
CA LEU A 67 -6.66 -1.59 -9.34
C LEU A 67 -7.81 -1.99 -8.40
N ASP A 68 -8.97 -2.27 -8.99
CA ASP A 68 -10.12 -2.81 -8.26
C ASP A 68 -9.93 -4.33 -8.09
N PRO A 69 -9.72 -4.85 -6.88
CA PRO A 69 -9.47 -6.27 -6.66
C PRO A 69 -10.63 -7.16 -7.12
N ALA A 70 -11.87 -6.71 -6.94
CA ALA A 70 -13.04 -7.49 -7.34
C ALA A 70 -13.08 -7.68 -8.87
N ARG A 71 -12.69 -6.66 -9.65
CA ARG A 71 -12.58 -6.76 -11.12
C ARG A 71 -11.43 -7.66 -11.58
N LEU A 72 -10.45 -7.89 -10.73
CA LEU A 72 -9.35 -8.84 -10.96
C LEU A 72 -9.69 -10.25 -10.47
N GLY A 73 -10.91 -10.48 -9.94
CA GLY A 73 -11.32 -11.77 -9.40
C GLY A 73 -10.78 -12.05 -7.99
N LEU A 74 -10.18 -11.06 -7.32
CA LEU A 74 -9.64 -11.19 -5.97
C LEU A 74 -10.70 -10.79 -4.95
N SER A 75 -11.54 -11.75 -4.55
CA SER A 75 -12.69 -11.51 -3.68
C SER A 75 -12.37 -11.54 -2.19
N ILE A 76 -11.23 -12.10 -1.81
CA ILE A 76 -10.81 -12.25 -0.43
C ILE A 76 -9.64 -11.32 -0.14
N GLN A 77 -9.84 -10.39 0.79
CA GLN A 77 -8.77 -9.62 1.42
C GLN A 77 -8.60 -10.11 2.85
N ALA A 78 -7.37 -10.36 3.28
CA ALA A 78 -7.09 -10.76 4.65
C ALA A 78 -5.84 -10.05 5.20
N PHE A 79 -5.82 -9.86 6.51
CA PHE A 79 -4.62 -9.57 7.28
C PHE A 79 -4.17 -10.85 7.97
N VAL A 80 -2.91 -11.21 7.76
CA VAL A 80 -2.33 -12.45 8.29
C VAL A 80 -1.19 -12.09 9.21
N GLN A 81 -1.34 -12.39 10.49
CA GLN A 81 -0.31 -12.25 11.52
C GLN A 81 0.51 -13.52 11.58
N VAL A 82 1.84 -13.38 11.56
CA VAL A 82 2.78 -14.48 11.65
C VAL A 82 3.60 -14.33 12.91
N HIS A 83 3.69 -15.42 13.68
CA HIS A 83 4.51 -15.52 14.89
C HIS A 83 5.67 -16.47 14.62
N LEU A 84 6.87 -16.09 15.03
CA LEU A 84 8.06 -16.90 14.88
C LEU A 84 8.32 -17.73 16.14
N ASN A 85 8.88 -18.92 15.94
CA ASN A 85 9.32 -19.75 17.08
C ASN A 85 10.74 -19.38 17.55
N ARG A 86 11.52 -18.70 16.74
CA ARG A 86 12.89 -18.24 17.03
C ARG A 86 13.21 -16.96 16.28
N HIS A 87 13.84 -16.04 16.98
CA HIS A 87 14.36 -14.78 16.41
C HIS A 87 15.83 -14.93 16.07
N SER A 88 16.14 -15.13 14.79
CA SER A 88 17.49 -15.00 14.26
C SER A 88 17.48 -14.23 12.95
N ALA A 89 18.58 -13.56 12.64
CA ALA A 89 18.69 -12.80 11.39
C ALA A 89 18.56 -13.68 10.15
N GLU A 90 19.01 -14.92 10.20
CA GLU A 90 18.89 -15.89 9.11
C GLU A 90 17.43 -16.30 8.87
N HIS A 91 16.71 -16.60 9.95
CA HIS A 91 15.31 -17.00 9.89
C HIS A 91 14.43 -15.86 9.37
N SER A 92 14.68 -14.62 9.82
CA SER A 92 13.97 -13.45 9.33
C SER A 92 14.21 -13.20 7.84
N LYS A 93 15.45 -13.40 7.35
CA LYS A 93 15.78 -13.30 5.92
C LYS A 93 15.09 -14.39 5.10
N ALA A 94 15.11 -15.63 5.58
CA ALA A 94 14.46 -16.75 4.88
C ALA A 94 12.95 -16.52 4.75
N LEU A 95 12.29 -16.08 5.81
CA LEU A 95 10.87 -15.75 5.77
C LEU A 95 10.58 -14.54 4.85
N ALA A 96 11.42 -13.50 4.88
CA ALA A 96 11.28 -12.36 3.99
C ALA A 96 11.39 -12.77 2.51
N HIS A 97 12.31 -13.69 2.18
CA HIS A 97 12.41 -14.27 0.85
C HIS A 97 11.17 -15.08 0.46
N LEU A 98 10.62 -15.86 1.37
CA LEU A 98 9.38 -16.58 1.13
C LEU A 98 8.24 -15.62 0.82
N ILE A 99 8.04 -14.61 1.67
CA ILE A 99 7.00 -13.58 1.52
C ILE A 99 7.12 -12.86 0.18
N ALA A 100 8.33 -12.45 -0.21
CA ALA A 100 8.57 -11.71 -1.45
C ALA A 100 8.24 -12.51 -2.72
N ARG A 101 8.14 -13.84 -2.64
CA ARG A 101 7.82 -14.72 -3.77
C ARG A 101 6.32 -15.05 -3.88
N GLN A 102 5.51 -14.66 -2.91
CA GLN A 102 4.08 -14.93 -2.92
C GLN A 102 3.33 -13.74 -3.52
N PRO A 103 2.76 -13.87 -4.72
CA PRO A 103 2.06 -12.77 -5.39
C PRO A 103 0.79 -12.34 -4.65
N GLU A 104 0.20 -13.22 -3.85
CA GLU A 104 -0.97 -12.93 -3.03
C GLU A 104 -0.65 -11.96 -1.90
N ILE A 105 0.60 -11.90 -1.46
CA ILE A 105 1.06 -11.01 -0.38
C ILE A 105 1.48 -9.68 -0.99
N ILE A 106 0.62 -8.69 -0.91
CA ILE A 106 0.88 -7.37 -1.52
C ILE A 106 1.63 -6.40 -0.60
N SER A 107 1.66 -6.67 0.70
CA SER A 107 2.41 -5.88 1.69
C SER A 107 2.76 -6.72 2.89
N ALA A 108 3.91 -6.45 3.49
CA ALA A 108 4.38 -7.10 4.71
C ALA A 108 5.10 -6.10 5.61
N TRP A 109 4.83 -6.17 6.90
CA TRP A 109 5.46 -5.35 7.93
C TRP A 109 5.95 -6.22 9.07
N THR A 110 7.09 -5.85 9.65
CA THR A 110 7.50 -6.33 10.97
C THR A 110 6.81 -5.48 12.03
N LEU A 111 6.37 -6.11 13.09
CA LEU A 111 5.63 -5.44 14.16
C LEU A 111 6.42 -5.48 15.47
N THR A 112 6.13 -4.53 16.33
CA THR A 112 6.41 -4.59 17.77
C THR A 112 5.17 -5.19 18.44
N GLY A 113 5.35 -6.12 19.40
CA GLY A 113 4.25 -6.70 20.15
C GLY A 113 4.17 -8.21 19.97
N GLU A 114 2.96 -8.77 20.03
CA GLU A 114 2.76 -10.21 20.07
C GLU A 114 3.07 -10.92 18.74
N ALA A 115 2.65 -10.34 17.63
CA ALA A 115 2.95 -10.86 16.30
C ALA A 115 4.25 -10.25 15.76
N ASP A 116 5.05 -11.06 15.06
CA ASP A 116 6.30 -10.62 14.44
C ASP A 116 6.08 -9.94 13.09
N TYR A 117 5.14 -10.47 12.30
CA TYR A 117 4.80 -9.94 10.97
C TYR A 117 3.31 -9.75 10.80
N LEU A 118 2.94 -8.71 10.03
CA LEU A 118 1.62 -8.50 9.49
C LEU A 118 1.72 -8.52 7.96
N LEU A 119 0.92 -9.37 7.33
CA LEU A 119 0.83 -9.50 5.87
C LEU A 119 -0.54 -9.02 5.41
N ARG A 120 -0.59 -8.25 4.34
CA ARG A 120 -1.83 -7.94 3.63
C ARG A 120 -1.92 -8.82 2.40
N VAL A 121 -2.97 -9.61 2.33
CA VAL A 121 -3.13 -10.68 1.36
C VAL A 121 -4.40 -10.47 0.55
N TYR A 122 -4.32 -10.77 -0.76
CA TYR A 122 -5.48 -10.88 -1.62
C TYR A 122 -5.50 -12.25 -2.31
N CYS A 123 -6.64 -12.93 -2.25
CA CYS A 123 -6.87 -14.23 -2.88
C CYS A 123 -8.19 -14.22 -3.66
N ALA A 124 -8.32 -15.12 -4.63
CA ALA A 124 -9.57 -15.30 -5.35
C ALA A 124 -10.61 -16.02 -4.47
N THR A 125 -10.18 -17.03 -3.72
CA THR A 125 -11.05 -17.88 -2.90
C THR A 125 -10.50 -18.08 -1.48
N LEU A 126 -11.35 -18.60 -0.60
CA LEU A 126 -10.91 -19.02 0.75
C LEU A 126 -9.96 -20.22 0.70
N ASP A 127 -10.09 -21.09 -0.29
CA ASP A 127 -9.18 -22.22 -0.48
C ASP A 127 -7.78 -21.75 -0.85
N ASP A 128 -7.66 -20.67 -1.64
CA ASP A 128 -6.36 -20.07 -1.95
C ASP A 128 -5.72 -19.46 -0.70
N LEU A 129 -6.50 -18.77 0.14
CA LEU A 129 -6.02 -18.27 1.42
C LEU A 129 -5.58 -19.39 2.34
N ASN A 130 -6.37 -20.48 2.42
CA ASN A 130 -6.04 -21.64 3.22
C ASN A 130 -4.73 -22.30 2.72
N ARG A 131 -4.57 -22.46 1.42
CA ARG A 131 -3.34 -23.00 0.80
C ARG A 131 -2.13 -22.15 1.13
N LEU A 132 -2.23 -20.83 0.99
CA LEU A 132 -1.15 -19.91 1.38
C LEU A 132 -0.75 -20.09 2.85
N ILE A 133 -1.73 -20.24 3.75
CA ILE A 133 -1.47 -20.41 5.18
C ILE A 133 -0.87 -21.79 5.47
N GLN A 134 -1.54 -22.86 5.02
CA GLN A 134 -1.19 -24.22 5.42
C GLN A 134 0.03 -24.75 4.68
N GLU A 135 0.13 -24.51 3.38
CA GLU A 135 1.15 -25.12 2.53
C GLU A 135 2.38 -24.21 2.35
N THR A 136 2.24 -22.90 2.60
CA THR A 136 3.35 -21.96 2.40
C THR A 136 3.88 -21.38 3.71
N LEU A 137 3.01 -20.78 4.52
CA LEU A 137 3.47 -20.10 5.74
C LEU A 137 3.77 -21.08 6.87
N LEU A 138 2.85 -21.98 7.19
CA LEU A 138 3.00 -22.93 8.31
C LEU A 138 4.02 -24.03 8.03
N THR A 139 4.35 -24.31 6.78
CA THR A 139 5.44 -25.24 6.43
C THR A 139 6.82 -24.66 6.65
N HIS A 140 6.93 -23.30 6.77
CA HIS A 140 8.23 -22.68 7.00
C HIS A 140 8.72 -22.95 8.43
N PRO A 141 9.94 -23.48 8.62
CA PRO A 141 10.40 -24.00 9.91
C PRO A 141 10.50 -22.96 11.02
N THR A 142 10.48 -21.67 10.68
CA THR A 142 10.56 -20.58 11.65
C THR A 142 9.21 -20.04 12.07
N VAL A 143 8.13 -20.44 11.39
CA VAL A 143 6.76 -20.00 11.72
C VAL A 143 6.20 -20.91 12.81
N ALA A 144 5.84 -20.29 13.93
CA ALA A 144 5.22 -20.99 15.06
C ALA A 144 3.69 -21.00 14.94
N ARG A 145 3.12 -19.88 14.53
CA ARG A 145 1.67 -19.69 14.48
C ARG A 145 1.30 -18.65 13.43
N VAL A 146 0.18 -18.87 12.80
CA VAL A 146 -0.45 -17.92 11.86
C VAL A 146 -1.86 -17.62 12.35
N HIS A 147 -2.23 -16.33 12.33
CA HIS A 147 -3.57 -15.88 12.66
C HIS A 147 -4.09 -15.00 11.52
N SER A 148 -5.13 -15.44 10.83
CA SER A 148 -5.72 -14.70 9.72
C SER A 148 -7.02 -14.00 10.12
N GLN A 149 -7.22 -12.79 9.61
CA GLN A 149 -8.41 -11.98 9.77
C GLN A 149 -8.90 -11.54 8.38
N ILE A 150 -10.06 -12.03 7.99
CA ILE A 150 -10.67 -11.68 6.70
C ILE A 150 -11.34 -10.32 6.83
N VAL A 151 -11.07 -9.43 5.87
CA VAL A 151 -11.68 -8.11 5.81
C VAL A 151 -13.13 -8.25 5.32
N MET A 152 -14.08 -7.93 6.14
CA MET A 152 -15.50 -7.92 5.76
C MET A 152 -15.86 -6.69 4.95
N ASN A 153 -15.30 -5.52 5.35
CA ASN A 153 -15.56 -4.25 4.69
C ASN A 153 -14.40 -3.28 4.96
N GLN A 154 -14.00 -2.54 3.94
CA GLN A 154 -13.04 -1.44 4.09
C GLN A 154 -13.81 -0.14 4.29
N THR A 155 -13.83 0.39 5.51
CA THR A 155 -14.59 1.59 5.88
C THR A 155 -13.91 2.88 5.40
N LYS A 156 -12.62 2.85 5.12
CA LYS A 156 -11.83 3.97 4.62
C LYS A 156 -10.74 3.47 3.68
N ASP A 157 -10.68 4.02 2.49
CA ASP A 157 -9.57 3.81 1.55
C ASP A 157 -8.27 4.41 2.09
N ASP A 158 -7.12 3.91 1.57
CA ASP A 158 -5.82 4.51 1.87
C ASP A 158 -5.83 5.98 1.45
N ALA A 159 -5.70 6.85 2.44
CA ALA A 159 -5.60 8.29 2.24
C ALA A 159 -4.13 8.71 2.04
N PRO A 160 -3.87 9.89 1.44
CA PRO A 160 -2.55 10.48 1.45
C PRO A 160 -2.01 10.63 2.88
N LEU A 161 -0.69 10.52 3.02
CA LEU A 161 -0.03 10.70 4.30
C LEU A 161 -0.33 12.09 4.88
N PRO A 162 -0.63 12.20 6.18
CA PRO A 162 -0.74 13.49 6.83
C PRO A 162 0.63 14.17 6.87
N MET A 163 0.65 15.49 6.76
CA MET A 163 1.87 16.25 7.03
C MET A 163 2.05 16.39 8.54
N ALA A 164 3.28 16.24 9.01
CA ALA A 164 3.61 16.65 10.37
C ALA A 164 3.32 18.15 10.51
N ALA A 165 2.59 18.53 11.55
CA ALA A 165 2.49 19.92 11.93
C ALA A 165 3.85 20.32 12.50
N ASP A 166 4.43 21.45 12.02
CA ASP A 166 5.60 22.08 12.59
C ASP A 166 5.27 22.63 13.97
#